data_4a43779fdae547ec134349f0c40e7080
#
_entry.id   4a43779fdae547ec134349f0c40e7080
#
_cell.length_a   1.000
_cell.length_b   1.000
_cell.length_c   1.000
_cell.angle_alpha   90.00
_cell.angle_beta   90.00
_cell.angle_gamma   90.00
#
_symmetry.space_group_name_H-M   'P 1'
#
loop_
_entity.id
_entity.type
_entity.pdbx_description
1 polymer ?
#
loop_
_entity_poly.entity_id
_entity_poly.type
_entity_poly.pdbx_seq_one_letter_code
_entity_poly.pdbx_strand_id
1 'polypeptide(L)'
;MESTMESTATHVSHEAISGGICSDRYEIEVPLDHFGNDGAGEAVKVSFRVLAGKSSSQDKYLLFLQGGPGFGSPAPWTASSGWIKAALDKKYRVVLMDQRGTGLSTPISCRSLEAMGDAPAQVAYLKHFRADSIVQDAERIRESLGVRSWLTLGQSFGGFVSVTYLLTSPGSLEAVLLTGGVCIRAC
;
A
#
# COMPACT_ATOMS: atom_id res chain seq x y z
N MET A 1 18.50 -0.47 -22.69
CA MET A 1 18.44 -1.56 -21.70
C MET A 1 18.02 -0.89 -20.41
N GLU A 2 16.70 -0.84 -20.15
CA GLU A 2 16.16 -0.38 -18.87
C GLU A 2 16.49 -1.43 -17.81
N SER A 3 17.33 -1.05 -16.87
CA SER A 3 17.53 -1.82 -15.64
C SER A 3 16.25 -1.66 -14.80
N THR A 4 15.29 -2.53 -15.02
CA THR A 4 14.17 -2.71 -14.08
C THR A 4 14.79 -3.18 -12.76
N MET A 5 14.83 -2.30 -11.76
CA MET A 5 15.10 -2.72 -10.39
C MET A 5 13.99 -3.73 -10.02
N GLU A 6 14.34 -5.02 -9.97
CA GLU A 6 13.50 -6.03 -9.37
C GLU A 6 13.42 -5.73 -7.87
N SER A 7 12.37 -5.01 -7.48
CA SER A 7 12.11 -4.72 -6.08
C SER A 7 11.60 -5.98 -5.41
N THR A 8 12.47 -6.70 -4.72
CA THR A 8 12.11 -7.87 -3.93
C THR A 8 11.75 -7.43 -2.52
N ALA A 9 10.57 -7.80 -2.04
CA ALA A 9 10.17 -7.52 -0.67
C ALA A 9 10.99 -8.36 0.32
N THR A 10 11.52 -7.70 1.35
CA THR A 10 12.27 -8.34 2.43
C THR A 10 11.33 -8.67 3.58
N HIS A 11 11.29 -9.95 4.00
CA HIS A 11 10.56 -10.36 5.19
C HIS A 11 11.25 -9.81 6.44
N VAL A 12 10.49 -9.18 7.34
CA VAL A 12 11.03 -8.50 8.53
C VAL A 12 10.63 -9.21 9.82
N SER A 13 9.36 -9.61 9.96
CA SER A 13 8.89 -10.27 11.16
C SER A 13 7.67 -11.15 10.90
N HIS A 14 7.51 -12.17 11.73
CA HIS A 14 6.35 -13.05 11.78
C HIS A 14 5.70 -12.95 13.15
N GLU A 15 4.39 -12.76 13.20
CA GLU A 15 3.61 -12.70 14.43
C GLU A 15 2.42 -13.65 14.35
N ALA A 16 2.27 -14.51 15.35
CA ALA A 16 1.05 -15.28 15.53
C ALA A 16 0.01 -14.44 16.27
N ILE A 17 -1.15 -14.28 15.65
CA ILE A 17 -2.29 -13.56 16.21
C ILE A 17 -3.32 -14.57 16.75
N SER A 18 -4.17 -14.13 17.66
CA SER A 18 -5.26 -14.97 18.19
C SER A 18 -6.16 -15.51 17.07
N GLY A 19 -6.76 -16.68 17.27
CA GLY A 19 -7.64 -17.29 16.26
C GLY A 19 -6.93 -18.04 15.12
N GLY A 20 -5.63 -18.28 15.24
CA GLY A 20 -4.85 -19.01 14.23
C GLY A 20 -4.56 -18.19 12.97
N ILE A 21 -4.49 -16.87 13.14
CA ILE A 21 -4.09 -15.92 12.11
C ILE A 21 -2.59 -15.65 12.28
N CYS A 22 -1.87 -15.58 11.17
CA CYS A 22 -0.48 -15.13 11.10
C CYS A 22 -0.40 -13.77 10.42
N SER A 23 0.54 -12.95 10.88
CA SER A 23 0.89 -11.66 10.29
C SER A 23 2.37 -11.65 9.94
N ASP A 24 2.67 -11.62 8.67
CA ASP A 24 4.03 -11.46 8.16
C ASP A 24 4.23 -10.01 7.72
N ARG A 25 5.25 -9.34 8.27
CA ARG A 25 5.62 -7.98 7.88
C ARG A 25 6.78 -8.01 6.90
N TYR A 26 6.64 -7.18 5.89
CA TYR A 26 7.63 -7.00 4.83
C TYR A 26 7.96 -5.52 4.64
N GLU A 27 9.12 -5.27 4.07
CA GLU A 27 9.55 -3.97 3.58
C GLU A 27 10.02 -4.11 2.14
N ILE A 28 9.70 -3.11 1.31
CA ILE A 28 10.14 -3.03 -0.09
C ILE A 28 10.66 -1.63 -0.37
N GLU A 29 11.78 -1.54 -1.07
CA GLU A 29 12.27 -0.27 -1.59
C GLU A 29 11.64 0.01 -2.96
N VAL A 30 11.10 1.20 -3.11
CA VAL A 30 10.44 1.66 -4.33
C VAL A 30 11.01 3.02 -4.74
N PRO A 31 11.00 3.38 -6.02
CA PRO A 31 11.44 4.71 -6.45
C PRO A 31 10.66 5.82 -5.75
N LEU A 32 11.33 6.90 -5.35
CA LEU A 32 10.64 8.10 -4.91
C LEU A 32 9.76 8.63 -6.04
N ASP A 33 10.32 8.77 -7.23
CA ASP A 33 9.59 9.14 -8.46
C ASP A 33 9.42 7.92 -9.37
N HIS A 34 8.17 7.48 -9.56
CA HIS A 34 7.82 6.39 -10.47
C HIS A 34 7.68 6.81 -11.94
N PHE A 35 7.59 8.12 -12.22
CA PHE A 35 7.13 8.62 -13.52
C PHE A 35 8.13 9.48 -14.25
N GLY A 36 9.19 9.91 -13.59
CA GLY A 36 10.13 10.86 -14.15
C GLY A 36 11.57 10.53 -13.89
N ASN A 37 12.40 11.46 -14.32
CA ASN A 37 13.84 11.35 -14.17
C ASN A 37 14.36 12.26 -13.04
N ASP A 38 13.49 12.91 -12.29
CA ASP A 38 13.84 13.97 -11.34
C ASP A 38 14.46 13.44 -10.03
N GLY A 39 14.51 12.16 -9.84
CA GLY A 39 15.06 11.51 -8.66
C GLY A 39 15.69 10.16 -8.99
N ALA A 40 16.33 10.05 -10.16
CA ALA A 40 16.96 8.81 -10.59
C ALA A 40 17.94 8.29 -9.51
N GLY A 41 17.52 7.21 -8.83
CA GLY A 41 18.29 6.56 -7.77
C GLY A 41 17.81 6.88 -6.35
N GLU A 42 16.90 7.84 -6.13
CA GLU A 42 16.31 8.06 -4.82
C GLU A 42 15.14 7.08 -4.59
N ALA A 43 15.18 6.40 -3.45
CA ALA A 43 14.19 5.39 -3.08
C ALA A 43 13.54 5.73 -1.74
N VAL A 44 12.31 5.25 -1.57
CA VAL A 44 11.60 5.26 -0.29
C VAL A 44 11.23 3.84 0.08
N LYS A 45 11.16 3.58 1.37
CA LYS A 45 10.76 2.29 1.90
C LYS A 45 9.25 2.29 2.11
N VAL A 46 8.58 1.22 1.64
CA VAL A 46 7.17 0.94 1.91
C VAL A 46 7.07 -0.33 2.76
N SER A 47 6.38 -0.24 3.89
CA SER A 47 6.10 -1.35 4.78
C SER A 47 4.70 -1.89 4.55
N PHE A 48 4.55 -3.21 4.57
CA PHE A 48 3.24 -3.84 4.48
C PHE A 48 3.20 -5.14 5.28
N ARG A 49 1.99 -5.57 5.62
CA ARG A 49 1.73 -6.84 6.31
C ARG A 49 0.84 -7.72 5.46
N VAL A 50 1.09 -9.01 5.50
CA VAL A 50 0.20 -10.03 4.93
C VAL A 50 -0.41 -10.82 6.06
N LEU A 51 -1.72 -10.72 6.22
CA LEU A 51 -2.47 -11.52 7.18
C LEU A 51 -3.02 -12.77 6.49
N ALA A 52 -2.82 -13.92 7.11
CA ALA A 52 -3.32 -15.19 6.62
C ALA A 52 -3.91 -16.04 7.74
N GLY A 53 -5.09 -16.59 7.52
CA GLY A 53 -5.66 -17.64 8.37
C GLY A 53 -5.22 -19.02 7.90
N LYS A 54 -5.46 -20.06 8.72
CA LYS A 54 -5.11 -21.47 8.42
C LYS A 54 -5.67 -21.98 7.08
N SER A 55 -6.80 -21.44 6.64
CA SER A 55 -7.50 -21.82 5.40
C SER A 55 -7.35 -20.82 4.26
N SER A 56 -6.51 -19.78 4.42
CA SER A 56 -6.31 -18.78 3.37
C SER A 56 -5.73 -19.41 2.10
N SER A 57 -6.29 -19.04 0.96
CA SER A 57 -5.78 -19.44 -0.35
C SER A 57 -4.44 -18.78 -0.65
N GLN A 58 -3.61 -19.44 -1.45
CA GLN A 58 -2.36 -18.84 -1.94
C GLN A 58 -2.59 -17.79 -3.03
N ASP A 59 -3.76 -17.85 -3.70
CA ASP A 59 -4.04 -17.05 -4.90
C ASP A 59 -5.06 -15.92 -4.67
N LYS A 60 -5.65 -15.82 -3.45
CA LYS A 60 -6.67 -14.81 -3.14
C LYS A 60 -6.12 -13.74 -2.22
N TYR A 61 -5.97 -12.55 -2.76
CA TYR A 61 -5.46 -11.41 -2.00
C TYR A 61 -6.45 -10.25 -2.00
N LEU A 62 -6.52 -9.56 -0.86
CA LEU A 62 -7.25 -8.32 -0.67
C LEU A 62 -6.25 -7.25 -0.20
N LEU A 63 -6.01 -6.23 -0.99
CA LEU A 63 -5.27 -5.04 -0.59
C LEU A 63 -6.21 -4.06 0.10
N PHE A 64 -5.84 -3.62 1.29
CA PHE A 64 -6.52 -2.53 1.99
C PHE A 64 -5.78 -1.21 1.81
N LEU A 65 -6.50 -0.20 1.35
CA LEU A 65 -6.01 1.16 1.17
C LEU A 65 -6.67 2.07 2.21
N GLN A 66 -5.84 2.51 3.17
CA GLN A 66 -6.28 3.30 4.31
C GLN A 66 -6.71 4.71 3.91
N GLY A 67 -7.61 5.25 4.70
CA GLY A 67 -8.06 6.64 4.60
C GLY A 67 -7.12 7.64 5.26
N GLY A 68 -7.59 8.82 5.41
CA GLY A 68 -6.87 9.99 5.92
C GLY A 68 -6.83 11.08 4.86
N PRO A 69 -5.70 11.35 4.16
CA PRO A 69 -4.37 10.69 4.21
C PRO A 69 -3.60 10.90 5.52
N GLY A 70 -2.51 10.14 5.69
CA GLY A 70 -1.54 10.36 6.77
C GLY A 70 -1.56 9.30 7.89
N PHE A 71 -2.44 8.30 7.80
CA PHE A 71 -2.50 7.21 8.78
C PHE A 71 -1.94 5.92 8.20
N GLY A 72 -1.19 5.16 9.03
CA GLY A 72 -0.81 3.79 8.73
C GLY A 72 -2.02 2.86 8.66
N SER A 73 -1.82 1.68 8.11
CA SER A 73 -2.85 0.65 8.03
C SER A 73 -3.27 0.15 9.43
N PRO A 74 -4.46 -0.47 9.57
CA PRO A 74 -4.92 -1.01 10.85
C PRO A 74 -3.92 -1.99 11.47
N ALA A 75 -3.86 -1.98 12.78
CA ALA A 75 -3.00 -2.90 13.50
C ALA A 75 -3.50 -4.36 13.34
N PRO A 76 -2.59 -5.35 13.24
CA PRO A 76 -2.96 -6.73 12.92
C PRO A 76 -3.81 -7.41 14.00
N TRP A 77 -3.79 -6.97 15.26
CA TRP A 77 -4.64 -7.52 16.32
C TRP A 77 -6.14 -7.23 16.13
N THR A 78 -6.52 -6.36 15.20
CA THR A 78 -7.92 -6.15 14.81
C THR A 78 -8.44 -7.24 13.86
N ALA A 79 -7.60 -8.18 13.43
CA ALA A 79 -7.93 -9.21 12.45
C ALA A 79 -8.98 -10.22 12.93
N SER A 80 -9.23 -10.30 14.23
CA SER A 80 -10.25 -11.20 14.81
C SER A 80 -11.69 -10.71 14.65
N SER A 81 -11.91 -9.54 14.09
CA SER A 81 -13.24 -8.93 13.96
C SER A 81 -13.37 -8.10 12.67
N GLY A 82 -14.58 -7.63 12.40
CA GLY A 82 -14.87 -6.70 11.32
C GLY A 82 -14.56 -7.25 9.92
N TRP A 83 -14.22 -6.36 9.01
CA TRP A 83 -14.00 -6.68 7.59
C TRP A 83 -12.78 -7.57 7.36
N ILE A 84 -11.73 -7.46 8.18
CA ILE A 84 -10.52 -8.31 8.07
C ILE A 84 -10.91 -9.76 8.32
N LYS A 85 -11.66 -10.01 9.42
CA LYS A 85 -12.15 -11.36 9.70
C LYS A 85 -13.02 -11.89 8.56
N ALA A 86 -13.94 -11.07 8.03
CA ALA A 86 -14.79 -11.47 6.93
C ALA A 86 -14.01 -11.84 5.66
N ALA A 87 -12.91 -11.12 5.37
CA ALA A 87 -12.03 -11.45 4.25
C ALA A 87 -11.28 -12.78 4.48
N LEU A 88 -10.73 -12.99 5.70
CA LEU A 88 -10.05 -14.23 6.08
C LEU A 88 -11.00 -15.44 6.04
N ASP A 89 -12.25 -15.30 6.50
CA ASP A 89 -13.29 -16.34 6.44
C ASP A 89 -13.62 -16.72 4.98
N LYS A 90 -13.49 -15.77 4.05
CA LYS A 90 -13.60 -15.99 2.59
C LYS A 90 -12.31 -16.48 1.95
N LYS A 91 -11.32 -16.86 2.76
CA LYS A 91 -10.02 -17.40 2.38
C LYS A 91 -9.07 -16.39 1.70
N TYR A 92 -9.34 -15.09 1.76
CA TYR A 92 -8.39 -14.09 1.30
C TYR A 92 -7.19 -14.01 2.24
N ARG A 93 -6.02 -13.69 1.68
CA ARG A 93 -4.90 -13.10 2.40
C ARG A 93 -5.11 -11.59 2.36
N VAL A 94 -4.96 -10.93 3.50
CA VAL A 94 -5.19 -9.48 3.59
C VAL A 94 -3.85 -8.76 3.63
N VAL A 95 -3.63 -7.90 2.65
CA VAL A 95 -2.46 -7.02 2.59
C VAL A 95 -2.82 -5.67 3.20
N LEU A 96 -2.14 -5.34 4.29
CA LEU A 96 -2.23 -4.05 4.99
C LEU A 96 -0.98 -3.24 4.64
N MET A 97 -1.13 -2.29 3.74
CA MET A 97 -0.04 -1.44 3.27
C MET A 97 -0.01 -0.13 4.06
N ASP A 98 1.12 0.20 4.66
CA ASP A 98 1.39 1.55 5.09
C ASP A 98 1.79 2.36 3.85
N GLN A 99 0.89 3.23 3.39
CA GLN A 99 1.16 4.05 2.21
C GLN A 99 2.43 4.87 2.44
N ARG A 100 3.17 5.19 1.34
CA ARG A 100 4.35 6.07 1.44
C ARG A 100 4.05 7.31 2.28
N GLY A 101 4.97 7.72 3.13
CA GLY A 101 4.78 8.84 4.06
C GLY A 101 4.08 8.49 5.38
N THR A 102 3.60 7.26 5.58
CA THR A 102 2.78 6.87 6.74
C THR A 102 3.30 5.63 7.46
N GLY A 103 2.83 5.40 8.67
CA GLY A 103 3.07 4.19 9.44
C GLY A 103 4.54 3.84 9.59
N LEU A 104 4.92 2.63 9.21
CA LEU A 104 6.30 2.12 9.22
C LEU A 104 7.04 2.32 7.90
N SER A 105 6.37 2.89 6.89
CA SER A 105 7.00 3.34 5.65
C SER A 105 7.86 4.57 5.91
N THR A 106 8.70 4.98 4.93
CA THR A 106 9.50 6.22 5.06
C THR A 106 8.58 7.37 5.44
N PRO A 107 8.68 7.93 6.66
CA PRO A 107 7.69 8.85 7.19
C PRO A 107 7.87 10.27 6.65
N ILE A 108 6.76 10.98 6.47
CA ILE A 108 6.74 12.43 6.32
C ILE A 108 6.40 13.05 7.67
N SER A 109 7.22 13.99 8.11
CA SER A 109 7.03 14.76 9.34
C SER A 109 7.44 16.22 9.12
N CYS A 110 6.98 17.12 9.98
CA CYS A 110 7.46 18.51 9.94
C CYS A 110 8.99 18.56 9.97
N ARG A 111 9.62 17.78 10.84
CA ARG A 111 11.09 17.73 10.97
C ARG A 111 11.78 17.24 9.69
N SER A 112 11.23 16.22 9.01
CA SER A 112 11.83 15.72 7.76
C SER A 112 11.69 16.75 6.63
N LEU A 113 10.58 17.48 6.58
CA LEU A 113 10.37 18.54 5.58
C LEU A 113 11.24 19.77 5.85
N GLU A 114 11.35 20.21 7.10
CA GLU A 114 12.23 21.32 7.49
C GLU A 114 13.70 21.05 7.12
N ALA A 115 14.13 19.79 7.25
CA ALA A 115 15.49 19.37 6.88
C ALA A 115 15.76 19.41 5.37
N MET A 116 14.73 19.45 4.52
CA MET A 116 14.85 19.54 3.06
C MET A 116 15.11 20.96 2.57
N GLY A 117 14.98 21.97 3.43
CA GLY A 117 15.24 23.37 3.10
C GLY A 117 13.95 24.18 2.84
N ASP A 118 13.91 24.91 1.73
CA ASP A 118 12.84 25.86 1.44
C ASP A 118 11.53 25.22 0.93
N ALA A 119 10.47 26.02 0.88
CA ALA A 119 9.16 25.55 0.44
C ALA A 119 9.15 24.95 -0.99
N PRO A 120 9.87 25.46 -1.99
CA PRO A 120 10.01 24.82 -3.29
C PRO A 120 10.57 23.40 -3.23
N ALA A 121 11.61 23.16 -2.43
CA ALA A 121 12.19 21.83 -2.25
C ALA A 121 11.21 20.86 -1.56
N GLN A 122 10.50 21.34 -0.52
CA GLN A 122 9.46 20.56 0.15
C GLN A 122 8.32 20.18 -0.79
N VAL A 123 7.84 21.11 -1.61
CA VAL A 123 6.80 20.86 -2.62
C VAL A 123 7.28 19.86 -3.68
N ALA A 124 8.53 19.99 -4.15
CA ALA A 124 9.11 19.05 -5.11
C ALA A 124 9.14 17.61 -4.55
N TYR A 125 9.45 17.45 -3.27
CA TYR A 125 9.41 16.13 -2.61
C TYR A 125 7.97 15.62 -2.41
N LEU A 126 7.07 16.46 -1.88
CA LEU A 126 5.70 16.06 -1.55
C LEU A 126 4.87 15.65 -2.76
N LYS A 127 5.19 16.15 -3.97
CA LYS A 127 4.49 15.75 -5.21
C LYS A 127 4.56 14.23 -5.47
N HIS A 128 5.56 13.54 -4.91
CA HIS A 128 5.75 12.10 -5.06
C HIS A 128 4.93 11.25 -4.08
N PHE A 129 4.13 11.86 -3.20
CA PHE A 129 3.32 11.17 -2.18
C PHE A 129 1.81 11.22 -2.49
N ARG A 130 1.46 11.22 -3.78
CA ARG A 130 0.07 11.25 -4.25
C ARG A 130 -0.44 9.86 -4.60
N ALA A 131 -1.73 9.81 -4.94
CA ALA A 131 -2.43 8.56 -5.22
C ALA A 131 -1.81 7.74 -6.36
N ASP A 132 -1.30 8.40 -7.38
CA ASP A 132 -0.63 7.78 -8.52
C ASP A 132 0.63 7.01 -8.09
N SER A 133 1.47 7.62 -7.26
CA SER A 133 2.66 6.95 -6.71
C SER A 133 2.31 5.83 -5.73
N ILE A 134 1.25 6.01 -4.91
CA ILE A 134 0.76 4.95 -4.01
C ILE A 134 0.28 3.73 -4.80
N VAL A 135 -0.36 3.93 -5.95
CA VAL A 135 -0.76 2.84 -6.84
C VAL A 135 0.46 2.09 -7.38
N GLN A 136 1.51 2.80 -7.80
CA GLN A 136 2.74 2.15 -8.27
C GLN A 136 3.44 1.35 -7.16
N ASP A 137 3.42 1.85 -5.92
CA ASP A 137 3.92 1.07 -4.77
C ASP A 137 3.12 -0.22 -4.58
N ALA A 138 1.80 -0.13 -4.67
CA ALA A 138 0.92 -1.30 -4.57
C ALA A 138 1.20 -2.32 -5.68
N GLU A 139 1.46 -1.88 -6.92
CA GLU A 139 1.88 -2.76 -8.01
C GLU A 139 3.22 -3.46 -7.70
N ARG A 140 4.22 -2.75 -7.17
CA ARG A 140 5.48 -3.36 -6.75
C ARG A 140 5.29 -4.41 -5.66
N ILE A 141 4.41 -4.14 -4.68
CA ILE A 141 4.05 -5.13 -3.66
C ILE A 141 3.37 -6.35 -4.30
N ARG A 142 2.39 -6.14 -5.18
CA ARG A 142 1.67 -7.22 -5.87
C ARG A 142 2.64 -8.12 -6.64
N GLU A 143 3.53 -7.53 -7.42
CA GLU A 143 4.55 -8.23 -8.20
C GLU A 143 5.51 -9.01 -7.30
N SER A 144 5.99 -8.42 -6.20
CA SER A 144 6.88 -9.06 -5.23
C SER A 144 6.25 -10.26 -4.53
N LEU A 145 4.91 -10.26 -4.37
CA LEU A 145 4.14 -11.39 -3.83
C LEU A 145 3.77 -12.44 -4.89
N GLY A 146 4.11 -12.22 -6.16
CA GLY A 146 3.73 -13.10 -7.27
C GLY A 146 2.23 -13.15 -7.56
N VAL A 147 1.50 -12.11 -7.16
CA VAL A 147 0.04 -12.03 -7.29
C VAL A 147 -0.35 -11.46 -8.65
N ARG A 148 -1.15 -12.20 -9.42
CA ARG A 148 -1.60 -11.74 -10.74
C ARG A 148 -2.57 -10.56 -10.64
N SER A 149 -3.58 -10.70 -9.80
CA SER A 149 -4.59 -9.68 -9.54
C SER A 149 -5.12 -9.84 -8.12
N TRP A 150 -5.64 -8.78 -7.57
CA TRP A 150 -6.21 -8.78 -6.22
C TRP A 150 -7.49 -7.95 -6.13
N LEU A 151 -8.24 -8.19 -5.07
CA LEU A 151 -9.35 -7.36 -4.68
C LEU A 151 -8.81 -6.16 -3.89
N THR A 152 -9.33 -4.96 -4.12
CA THR A 152 -8.99 -3.79 -3.31
C THR A 152 -10.17 -3.35 -2.45
N LEU A 153 -9.88 -2.92 -1.23
CA LEU A 153 -10.83 -2.25 -0.33
C LEU A 153 -10.26 -0.89 0.05
N GLY A 154 -10.84 0.18 -0.49
CA GLY A 154 -10.43 1.55 -0.23
C GLY A 154 -11.40 2.27 0.70
N GLN A 155 -10.89 2.85 1.79
CA GLN A 155 -11.65 3.65 2.73
C GLN A 155 -11.31 5.13 2.62
N SER A 156 -12.29 6.02 2.45
CA SER A 156 -12.10 7.48 2.39
C SER A 156 -11.06 7.87 1.32
N PHE A 157 -9.91 8.44 1.67
CA PHE A 157 -8.80 8.70 0.75
C PHE A 157 -8.32 7.43 0.03
N GLY A 158 -8.31 6.29 0.72
CA GLY A 158 -8.03 5.00 0.08
C GLY A 158 -9.03 4.64 -1.02
N GLY A 159 -10.27 5.14 -0.93
CA GLY A 159 -11.25 5.06 -2.01
C GLY A 159 -10.82 5.87 -3.24
N PHE A 160 -10.27 7.08 -3.04
CA PHE A 160 -9.68 7.88 -4.11
C PHE A 160 -8.49 7.17 -4.77
N VAL A 161 -7.58 6.60 -3.96
CA VAL A 161 -6.46 5.78 -4.46
C VAL A 161 -6.98 4.57 -5.26
N SER A 162 -8.04 3.89 -4.79
CA SER A 162 -8.63 2.75 -5.50
C SER A 162 -9.23 3.14 -6.86
N VAL A 163 -9.85 4.31 -6.98
CA VAL A 163 -10.34 4.84 -8.27
C VAL A 163 -9.16 5.17 -9.19
N THR A 164 -8.09 5.78 -8.66
CA THR A 164 -6.86 6.02 -9.41
C THR A 164 -6.27 4.70 -9.91
N TYR A 165 -6.25 3.66 -9.07
CA TYR A 165 -5.78 2.34 -9.42
C TYR A 165 -6.61 1.72 -10.58
N LEU A 166 -7.93 1.83 -10.50
CA LEU A 166 -8.83 1.34 -11.55
C LEU A 166 -8.58 2.04 -12.90
N LEU A 167 -8.20 3.32 -12.87
CA LEU A 167 -7.92 4.09 -14.08
C LEU A 167 -6.53 3.79 -14.68
N THR A 168 -5.54 3.47 -13.84
CA THR A 168 -4.14 3.33 -14.28
C THR A 168 -3.70 1.89 -14.49
N SER A 169 -4.20 0.95 -13.70
CA SER A 169 -3.79 -0.46 -13.74
C SER A 169 -4.97 -1.44 -13.57
N PRO A 170 -6.04 -1.33 -14.37
CA PRO A 170 -7.25 -2.13 -14.20
C PRO A 170 -7.00 -3.64 -14.32
N GLY A 171 -5.98 -4.06 -15.07
CA GLY A 171 -5.63 -5.47 -15.27
C GLY A 171 -5.12 -6.18 -14.02
N SER A 172 -4.71 -5.42 -13.01
CA SER A 172 -4.24 -5.92 -11.72
C SER A 172 -5.35 -6.06 -10.68
N LEU A 173 -6.59 -5.69 -11.04
CA LEU A 173 -7.73 -5.66 -10.13
C LEU A 173 -8.76 -6.74 -10.49
N GLU A 174 -9.07 -7.59 -9.50
CA GLU A 174 -10.19 -8.54 -9.59
C GLU A 174 -11.53 -7.83 -9.33
N ALA A 175 -11.56 -6.98 -8.31
CA ALA A 175 -12.68 -6.14 -7.96
C ALA A 175 -12.23 -4.96 -7.07
N VAL A 176 -13.04 -3.91 -7.02
CA VAL A 176 -12.80 -2.71 -6.21
C VAL A 176 -13.98 -2.48 -5.28
N LEU A 177 -13.71 -2.46 -3.98
CA LEU A 177 -14.68 -2.13 -2.94
C LEU A 177 -14.34 -0.75 -2.38
N LEU A 178 -15.33 0.14 -2.34
CA LEU A 178 -15.19 1.50 -1.85
C LEU A 178 -16.09 1.71 -0.63
N THR A 179 -15.54 2.27 0.43
CA THR A 179 -16.30 2.65 1.62
C THR A 179 -15.96 4.08 2.02
N GLY A 180 -16.98 4.93 2.10
CA GLY A 180 -16.82 6.36 2.41
C GLY A 180 -15.92 7.09 1.40
N GLY A 181 -15.92 6.66 0.13
CA GLY A 181 -15.05 7.20 -0.92
C GLY A 181 -15.30 8.67 -1.20
N VAL A 182 -14.22 9.38 -1.58
CA VAL A 182 -14.31 10.75 -2.09
C VAL A 182 -14.77 10.69 -3.54
N CYS A 183 -15.90 11.31 -3.84
CA CYS A 183 -16.39 11.45 -5.20
C CYS A 183 -15.52 12.47 -5.94
N ILE A 184 -14.84 12.03 -7.00
CA ILE A 184 -14.18 12.96 -7.94
C ILE A 184 -15.31 13.51 -8.82
N ARG A 185 -15.76 14.71 -8.54
CA ARG A 185 -16.60 15.44 -9.48
C ARG A 185 -15.63 15.96 -10.56
N ALA A 186 -15.73 15.41 -11.76
CA ALA A 186 -15.13 16.03 -12.92
C ALA A 186 -15.82 17.41 -13.09
N CYS A 187 -15.05 18.48 -12.93
CA CYS A 187 -15.47 19.82 -13.29
C CYS A 187 -15.33 20.00 -14.80
#